data_559d8e71c54e10e871b349b844764d1b
#
_entry.id   559d8e71c54e10e871b349b844764d1b
#
_cell.length_a   1.000
_cell.length_b   1.000
_cell.length_c   1.000
_cell.angle_alpha   90.00
_cell.angle_beta   90.00
_cell.angle_gamma   90.00
#
_symmetry.space_group_name_H-M   'P 1'
#
loop_
_entity.id
_entity.type
_entity.pdbx_description
1 polymer ?
#
loop_
_entity_poly.entity_id
_entity_poly.type
_entity_poly.pdbx_seq_one_letter_code
_entity_poly.pdbx_strand_id
1 'polypeptide(L)'
;ISMTCIQLGLPQTTLWNKRPDWTFDGADEVDPHNNLIKGRGGAMFKEKLLIKSSGKTYIIVDESKLVSKLGSKYPIPVEVFPHALSHVENEIRLLGASKISLRLAEGKDGPVFTENGNFILDIHLSNIVPDLEQKLKAITGVIESGLFIGYDITVLMATR
;
A
#
# COMPACT_ATOMS: atom_id res chain seq x y z
N ILE A 1 -13.58 0.55 -9.14
CA ILE A 1 -14.18 1.89 -8.90
C ILE A 1 -14.57 2.56 -10.21
N SER A 2 -13.68 2.72 -11.21
CA SER A 2 -14.02 3.40 -12.48
C SER A 2 -15.23 2.75 -13.21
N MET A 3 -15.28 1.43 -13.28
CA MET A 3 -16.44 0.71 -13.88
C MET A 3 -17.73 1.04 -13.14
N THR A 4 -17.72 1.05 -11.83
CA THR A 4 -18.89 1.39 -11.00
C THR A 4 -19.33 2.83 -11.22
N CYS A 5 -18.37 3.76 -11.30
CA CYS A 5 -18.69 5.16 -11.60
C CYS A 5 -19.37 5.32 -12.97
N ILE A 6 -18.88 4.61 -13.99
CA ILE A 6 -19.50 4.63 -15.33
C ILE A 6 -20.93 4.10 -15.26
N GLN A 7 -21.15 2.95 -14.59
CA GLN A 7 -22.48 2.35 -14.45
C GLN A 7 -23.48 3.26 -13.71
N LEU A 8 -22.98 4.05 -12.75
CA LEU A 8 -23.81 4.96 -11.95
C LEU A 8 -23.88 6.39 -12.54
N GLY A 9 -23.28 6.63 -13.70
CA GLY A 9 -23.25 7.96 -14.32
C GLY A 9 -22.48 9.02 -13.52
N LEU A 10 -21.55 8.59 -12.64
CA LEU A 10 -20.75 9.51 -11.82
C LEU A 10 -19.60 10.08 -12.65
N PRO A 11 -19.40 11.42 -12.64
CA PRO A 11 -18.31 12.04 -13.35
C PRO A 11 -16.96 11.63 -12.73
N GLN A 12 -16.00 11.32 -13.60
CA GLN A 12 -14.65 10.99 -13.19
C GLN A 12 -13.68 12.11 -13.58
N THR A 13 -12.63 12.28 -12.79
CA THR A 13 -11.56 13.22 -13.07
C THR A 13 -10.20 12.58 -12.73
N THR A 14 -9.12 13.27 -13.00
CA THR A 14 -7.75 12.85 -12.70
C THR A 14 -7.05 13.88 -11.86
N LEU A 15 -5.96 13.50 -11.19
CA LEU A 15 -5.10 14.43 -10.45
C LEU A 15 -4.43 15.49 -11.35
N TRP A 16 -4.42 15.28 -12.66
CA TRP A 16 -3.99 16.30 -13.63
C TRP A 16 -4.93 17.52 -13.66
N ASN A 17 -6.24 17.26 -13.44
CA ASN A 17 -7.27 18.28 -13.57
C ASN A 17 -7.70 18.88 -12.25
N LYS A 18 -7.73 18.08 -11.19
CA LYS A 18 -8.21 18.50 -9.87
C LYS A 18 -7.44 17.82 -8.75
N ARG A 19 -7.15 18.59 -7.70
CA ARG A 19 -6.70 18.08 -6.42
C ARG A 19 -7.93 17.71 -5.58
N PRO A 20 -7.96 16.50 -4.96
CA PRO A 20 -9.07 16.12 -4.10
C PRO A 20 -9.09 16.92 -2.80
N ASP A 21 -10.27 17.31 -2.35
CA ASP A 21 -10.45 17.89 -1.03
C ASP A 21 -10.35 16.81 0.04
N TRP A 22 -10.95 15.66 -0.25
CA TRP A 22 -10.98 14.49 0.64
C TRP A 22 -10.62 13.21 -0.10
N THR A 23 -9.98 12.27 0.64
CA THR A 23 -9.78 10.89 0.23
C THR A 23 -10.37 9.95 1.28
N PHE A 24 -11.09 8.93 0.81
CA PHE A 24 -11.61 7.85 1.63
C PHE A 24 -11.00 6.53 1.15
N ASP A 25 -10.47 5.74 2.07
CA ASP A 25 -9.87 4.45 1.74
C ASP A 25 -9.95 3.49 2.95
N GLY A 26 -9.61 2.22 2.74
CA GLY A 26 -9.45 1.22 3.80
C GLY A 26 -7.98 1.02 4.16
N ALA A 27 -7.74 0.11 5.12
CA ALA A 27 -6.42 -0.38 5.44
C ALA A 27 -6.45 -1.89 5.72
N ASP A 28 -5.31 -2.57 5.52
CA ASP A 28 -5.15 -3.98 5.88
C ASP A 28 -4.80 -4.12 7.36
N GLU A 29 -3.96 -3.21 7.88
CA GLU A 29 -3.63 -3.06 9.30
C GLU A 29 -3.56 -1.59 9.70
N VAL A 30 -3.94 -1.31 10.95
CA VAL A 30 -3.83 0.01 11.60
C VAL A 30 -3.22 -0.19 12.99
N ASP A 31 -2.12 0.49 13.28
CA ASP A 31 -1.49 0.47 14.60
C ASP A 31 -2.02 1.59 15.54
N PRO A 32 -1.67 1.62 16.84
CA PRO A 32 -2.12 2.64 17.78
C PRO A 32 -1.64 4.07 17.46
N HIS A 33 -0.68 4.23 16.56
CA HIS A 33 -0.15 5.52 16.10
C HIS A 33 -0.77 5.96 14.78
N ASN A 34 -1.81 5.25 14.29
CA ASN A 34 -2.43 5.42 12.98
C ASN A 34 -1.46 5.20 11.81
N ASN A 35 -0.39 4.44 11.99
CA ASN A 35 0.37 3.94 10.86
C ASN A 35 -0.38 2.77 10.23
N LEU A 36 -0.21 2.58 8.90
CA LEU A 36 -0.99 1.60 8.17
C LEU A 36 -0.11 0.64 7.37
N ILE A 37 -0.63 -0.57 7.19
CA ILE A 37 -0.30 -1.41 6.03
C ILE A 37 -1.50 -1.40 5.09
N LYS A 38 -1.24 -1.14 3.80
CA LYS A 38 -2.20 -1.12 2.70
C LYS A 38 -1.61 -1.83 1.47
N GLY A 39 -2.37 -1.90 0.40
CA GLY A 39 -1.87 -2.41 -0.88
C GLY A 39 -2.05 -3.91 -1.10
N ARG A 40 -2.91 -4.58 -0.32
CA ARG A 40 -3.30 -5.97 -0.61
C ARG A 40 -3.92 -6.09 -2.00
N GLY A 41 -4.66 -5.09 -2.46
CA GLY A 41 -5.22 -4.99 -3.81
C GLY A 41 -4.21 -4.59 -4.91
N GLY A 42 -2.95 -4.28 -4.56
CA GLY A 42 -1.91 -3.89 -5.52
C GLY A 42 -1.96 -2.45 -6.00
N ALA A 43 -2.73 -1.57 -5.35
CA ALA A 43 -2.91 -0.16 -5.77
C ALA A 43 -2.14 0.85 -4.90
N MET A 44 -1.14 0.39 -4.14
CA MET A 44 -0.46 1.19 -3.11
C MET A 44 0.15 2.50 -3.62
N PHE A 45 0.62 2.53 -4.85
CA PHE A 45 1.15 3.75 -5.46
C PHE A 45 0.06 4.82 -5.63
N LYS A 46 -1.09 4.47 -6.23
CA LYS A 46 -2.21 5.41 -6.40
C LYS A 46 -2.85 5.79 -5.06
N GLU A 47 -3.00 4.85 -4.16
CA GLU A 47 -3.51 5.11 -2.81
C GLU A 47 -2.65 6.15 -2.11
N LYS A 48 -1.32 5.98 -2.12
CA LYS A 48 -0.39 6.92 -1.50
C LYS A 48 -0.38 8.27 -2.21
N LEU A 49 -0.43 8.27 -3.54
CA LEU A 49 -0.51 9.49 -4.33
C LEU A 49 -1.78 10.29 -4.01
N LEU A 50 -2.93 9.61 -3.88
CA LEU A 50 -4.19 10.25 -3.48
C LEU A 50 -4.10 10.86 -2.08
N ILE A 51 -3.59 10.10 -1.10
CA ILE A 51 -3.42 10.59 0.27
C ILE A 51 -2.53 11.84 0.31
N LYS A 52 -1.39 11.81 -0.38
CA LYS A 52 -0.47 12.96 -0.44
C LYS A 52 -1.04 14.16 -1.20
N SER A 53 -1.99 13.93 -2.11
CA SER A 53 -2.60 14.99 -2.92
C SER A 53 -3.87 15.58 -2.31
N SER A 54 -4.46 14.92 -1.32
CA SER A 54 -5.74 15.33 -0.71
C SER A 54 -5.56 16.31 0.43
N GLY A 55 -6.56 17.15 0.63
CA GLY A 55 -6.61 18.06 1.77
C GLY A 55 -6.87 17.35 3.09
N LYS A 56 -7.68 16.28 3.07
CA LYS A 56 -7.99 15.42 4.22
C LYS A 56 -8.09 13.97 3.78
N THR A 57 -7.64 13.06 4.66
CA THR A 57 -7.72 11.61 4.43
C THR A 57 -8.46 10.92 5.55
N TYR A 58 -9.45 10.11 5.19
CA TYR A 58 -10.21 9.27 6.09
C TYR A 58 -9.98 7.80 5.76
N ILE A 59 -9.55 7.04 6.75
CA ILE A 59 -9.34 5.58 6.65
C ILE A 59 -10.47 4.90 7.39
N ILE A 60 -11.28 4.14 6.66
CA ILE A 60 -12.47 3.45 7.18
C ILE A 60 -12.15 1.98 7.35
N VAL A 61 -12.21 1.51 8.60
CA VAL A 61 -11.87 0.12 8.96
C VAL A 61 -12.86 -0.44 9.98
N ASP A 62 -12.88 -1.75 10.12
CA ASP A 62 -13.48 -2.46 11.24
C ASP A 62 -12.42 -2.89 12.26
N GLU A 63 -12.85 -3.38 13.43
CA GLU A 63 -11.97 -3.81 14.53
C GLU A 63 -10.95 -4.88 14.10
N SER A 64 -11.27 -5.71 13.09
CA SER A 64 -10.36 -6.76 12.62
C SER A 64 -9.07 -6.23 12.02
N LYS A 65 -9.04 -4.95 11.63
CA LYS A 65 -7.87 -4.28 11.06
C LYS A 65 -6.93 -3.68 12.09
N LEU A 66 -7.39 -3.56 13.33
CA LEU A 66 -6.54 -3.03 14.40
C LEU A 66 -5.50 -4.07 14.82
N VAL A 67 -4.27 -3.61 14.98
CA VAL A 67 -3.13 -4.42 15.42
C VAL A 67 -2.34 -3.65 16.47
N SER A 68 -1.70 -4.38 17.39
CA SER A 68 -0.76 -3.76 18.34
C SER A 68 0.56 -3.34 17.67
N LYS A 69 0.90 -3.99 16.54
CA LYS A 69 2.13 -3.76 15.78
C LYS A 69 1.87 -4.09 14.31
N LEU A 70 2.33 -3.23 13.40
CA LEU A 70 2.27 -3.50 11.97
C LEU A 70 3.04 -4.77 11.58
N GLY A 71 2.57 -5.45 10.55
CA GLY A 71 3.14 -6.70 10.05
C GLY A 71 2.73 -7.93 10.85
N SER A 72 1.77 -7.79 11.79
CA SER A 72 1.32 -8.92 12.62
C SER A 72 0.38 -9.87 11.89
N LYS A 73 -0.43 -9.37 10.96
CA LYS A 73 -1.42 -10.16 10.22
C LYS A 73 -1.07 -10.29 8.75
N TYR A 74 -0.52 -9.23 8.16
CA TYR A 74 -0.25 -9.17 6.72
C TYR A 74 1.20 -8.80 6.44
N PRO A 75 1.78 -9.29 5.32
CA PRO A 75 3.06 -8.82 4.83
C PRO A 75 2.95 -7.36 4.38
N ILE A 76 4.10 -6.70 4.25
CA ILE A 76 4.19 -5.39 3.64
C ILE A 76 4.32 -5.59 2.13
N PRO A 77 3.37 -5.12 1.30
CA PRO A 77 3.53 -5.17 -0.14
C PRO A 77 4.50 -4.08 -0.61
N VAL A 78 5.33 -4.44 -1.58
CA VAL A 78 6.30 -3.53 -2.23
C VAL A 78 6.13 -3.65 -3.74
N GLU A 79 5.78 -2.55 -4.39
CA GLU A 79 5.67 -2.46 -5.85
C GLU A 79 7.07 -2.27 -6.44
N VAL A 80 7.45 -3.16 -7.36
CA VAL A 80 8.81 -3.27 -7.90
C VAL A 80 8.79 -3.28 -9.43
N PHE A 81 9.63 -2.47 -10.03
CA PHE A 81 9.88 -2.53 -11.47
C PHE A 81 10.40 -3.91 -11.87
N PRO A 82 9.80 -4.62 -12.86
CA PRO A 82 10.08 -6.03 -13.13
C PRO A 82 11.57 -6.36 -13.33
N HIS A 83 12.30 -5.52 -14.06
CA HIS A 83 13.73 -5.75 -14.31
C HIS A 83 14.63 -5.53 -13.09
N ALA A 84 14.12 -4.90 -12.02
CA ALA A 84 14.87 -4.67 -10.79
C ALA A 84 14.62 -5.75 -9.72
N LEU A 85 13.79 -6.77 -10.00
CA LEU A 85 13.31 -7.73 -9.00
C LEU A 85 14.43 -8.30 -8.14
N SER A 86 15.46 -8.91 -8.73
CA SER A 86 16.57 -9.53 -7.99
C SER A 86 17.40 -8.53 -7.18
N HIS A 87 17.60 -7.31 -7.71
CA HIS A 87 18.29 -6.25 -7.00
C HIS A 87 17.49 -5.85 -5.75
N VAL A 88 16.21 -5.55 -5.92
CA VAL A 88 15.32 -5.14 -4.83
C VAL A 88 15.20 -6.24 -3.77
N GLU A 89 15.06 -7.51 -4.15
CA GLU A 89 15.05 -8.63 -3.20
C GLU A 89 16.32 -8.66 -2.33
N ASN A 90 17.50 -8.45 -2.93
CA ASN A 90 18.76 -8.45 -2.20
C ASN A 90 18.83 -7.27 -1.21
N GLU A 91 18.47 -6.07 -1.65
CA GLU A 91 18.45 -4.88 -0.77
C GLU A 91 17.45 -5.05 0.39
N ILE A 92 16.27 -5.61 0.12
CA ILE A 92 15.28 -5.88 1.18
C ILE A 92 15.78 -6.94 2.17
N ARG A 93 16.55 -7.96 1.72
CA ARG A 93 17.21 -8.90 2.64
C ARG A 93 18.20 -8.20 3.56
N LEU A 94 18.96 -7.25 3.04
CA LEU A 94 19.91 -6.45 3.87
C LEU A 94 19.17 -5.58 4.89
N LEU A 95 17.92 -5.19 4.66
CA LEU A 95 17.08 -4.53 5.64
C LEU A 95 16.53 -5.49 6.72
N GLY A 96 16.83 -6.79 6.65
CA GLY A 96 16.46 -7.78 7.65
C GLY A 96 15.12 -8.47 7.41
N ALA A 97 14.62 -8.51 6.17
CA ALA A 97 13.42 -9.25 5.85
C ALA A 97 13.61 -10.75 6.08
N SER A 98 12.73 -11.35 6.88
CA SER A 98 12.73 -12.79 7.20
C SER A 98 12.11 -13.63 6.07
N LYS A 99 11.21 -13.03 5.29
CA LYS A 99 10.58 -13.66 4.12
C LYS A 99 10.31 -12.61 3.06
N ILE A 100 10.56 -12.98 1.80
CA ILE A 100 10.24 -12.20 0.61
C ILE A 100 9.58 -13.17 -0.37
N SER A 101 8.42 -12.79 -0.90
CA SER A 101 7.67 -13.62 -1.85
C SER A 101 7.14 -12.76 -2.99
N LEU A 102 7.40 -13.16 -4.23
CA LEU A 102 6.72 -12.58 -5.38
C LEU A 102 5.24 -12.96 -5.32
N ARG A 103 4.34 -11.98 -5.41
CA ARG A 103 2.90 -12.23 -5.37
C ARG A 103 2.45 -12.91 -6.65
N LEU A 104 1.93 -14.12 -6.51
CA LEU A 104 1.40 -14.90 -7.62
C LEU A 104 -0.11 -14.69 -7.76
N ALA A 105 -0.62 -14.78 -9.00
CA ALA A 105 -2.03 -14.70 -9.29
C ALA A 105 -2.73 -16.04 -8.93
N GLU A 106 -3.97 -15.95 -8.43
CA GLU A 106 -4.76 -17.13 -8.07
C GLU A 106 -5.44 -17.78 -9.29
N GLY A 107 -5.79 -17.01 -10.31
CA GLY A 107 -6.59 -17.46 -11.45
C GLY A 107 -5.83 -17.59 -12.78
N LYS A 108 -4.51 -17.38 -12.78
CA LYS A 108 -3.65 -17.54 -13.95
C LYS A 108 -2.23 -17.88 -13.52
N ASP A 109 -1.44 -18.47 -14.44
CA ASP A 109 -0.02 -18.67 -14.20
C ASP A 109 0.74 -17.33 -14.19
N GLY A 110 1.73 -17.22 -13.28
CA GLY A 110 2.62 -16.09 -13.17
C GLY A 110 2.25 -15.06 -12.10
N PRO A 111 2.96 -13.92 -12.06
CA PRO A 111 2.80 -12.93 -11.02
C PRO A 111 1.55 -12.07 -11.20
N VAL A 112 1.13 -11.45 -10.08
CA VAL A 112 0.21 -10.33 -10.09
C VAL A 112 0.95 -9.10 -10.61
N PHE A 113 0.31 -8.35 -11.50
CA PHE A 113 0.78 -7.03 -11.94
C PHE A 113 -0.04 -5.94 -11.29
N THR A 114 0.62 -4.87 -10.88
CA THR A 114 -0.06 -3.63 -10.52
C THR A 114 -0.67 -2.99 -11.78
N GLU A 115 -1.53 -2.01 -11.59
CA GLU A 115 -2.08 -1.22 -12.70
C GLU A 115 -1.03 -0.45 -13.52
N ASN A 116 0.19 -0.32 -12.98
CA ASN A 116 1.34 0.30 -13.64
C ASN A 116 2.23 -0.73 -14.36
N GLY A 117 1.85 -2.02 -14.36
CA GLY A 117 2.63 -3.11 -14.97
C GLY A 117 3.83 -3.56 -14.15
N ASN A 118 3.86 -3.26 -12.86
CA ASN A 118 4.93 -3.65 -11.96
C ASN A 118 4.60 -4.93 -11.18
N PHE A 119 5.63 -5.58 -10.63
CA PHE A 119 5.47 -6.72 -9.73
C PHE A 119 5.18 -6.27 -8.30
N ILE A 120 4.71 -7.20 -7.47
CA ILE A 120 4.52 -6.99 -6.05
C ILE A 120 5.33 -8.03 -5.28
N LEU A 121 6.23 -7.56 -4.42
CA LEU A 121 6.86 -8.38 -3.40
C LEU A 121 6.09 -8.24 -2.09
N ASP A 122 5.72 -9.36 -1.49
CA ASP A 122 5.18 -9.42 -0.14
C ASP A 122 6.32 -9.74 0.83
N ILE A 123 6.64 -8.79 1.74
CA ILE A 123 7.78 -8.91 2.63
C ILE A 123 7.37 -8.97 4.10
N HIS A 124 8.10 -9.77 4.87
CA HIS A 124 7.94 -9.85 6.32
C HIS A 124 9.19 -9.32 7.01
N LEU A 125 9.01 -8.36 7.89
CA LEU A 125 10.04 -7.79 8.74
C LEU A 125 9.61 -7.92 10.21
N SER A 126 10.50 -8.41 11.06
CA SER A 126 10.23 -8.55 12.50
C SER A 126 10.16 -7.19 13.20
N ASN A 127 10.80 -6.18 12.64
CA ASN A 127 10.79 -4.83 13.20
C ASN A 127 10.55 -3.79 12.10
N ILE A 128 9.44 -3.06 12.22
CA ILE A 128 9.09 -1.94 11.35
C ILE A 128 9.48 -0.66 12.07
N VAL A 129 10.64 -0.11 11.69
CA VAL A 129 11.16 1.14 12.24
C VAL A 129 10.53 2.35 11.53
N PRO A 130 10.48 3.53 12.18
CA PRO A 130 9.78 4.71 11.62
C PRO A 130 10.27 5.16 10.24
N ASP A 131 11.54 4.91 9.90
CA ASP A 131 12.15 5.28 8.62
C ASP A 131 12.14 4.16 7.57
N LEU A 132 11.50 3.02 7.87
CA LEU A 132 11.49 1.87 6.95
C LEU A 132 10.80 2.19 5.62
N GLU A 133 9.71 2.94 5.64
CA GLU A 133 9.03 3.38 4.41
C GLU A 133 9.99 4.15 3.49
N GLN A 134 10.77 5.06 4.07
CA GLN A 134 11.76 5.86 3.33
C GLN A 134 12.91 5.00 2.82
N LYS A 135 13.40 4.06 3.64
CA LYS A 135 14.47 3.11 3.25
C LYS A 135 14.03 2.23 2.08
N LEU A 136 12.81 1.68 2.13
CA LEU A 136 12.27 0.91 1.01
C LEU A 136 12.16 1.77 -0.25
N LYS A 137 11.64 2.99 -0.12
CA LYS A 137 11.49 3.92 -1.25
C LYS A 137 12.82 4.35 -1.87
N ALA A 138 13.90 4.36 -1.11
CA ALA A 138 15.25 4.71 -1.59
C ALA A 138 15.91 3.62 -2.43
N ILE A 139 15.41 2.38 -2.40
CA ILE A 139 15.96 1.28 -3.19
C ILE A 139 15.63 1.50 -4.67
N THR A 140 16.66 1.52 -5.52
CA THR A 140 16.45 1.63 -6.98
C THR A 140 15.61 0.46 -7.49
N GLY A 141 14.51 0.77 -8.16
CA GLY A 141 13.56 -0.22 -8.67
C GLY A 141 12.32 -0.41 -7.79
N VAL A 142 12.30 0.10 -6.56
CA VAL A 142 11.07 0.21 -5.77
C VAL A 142 10.24 1.40 -6.26
N ILE A 143 9.02 1.10 -6.68
CA ILE A 143 8.06 2.12 -7.10
C ILE A 143 7.35 2.70 -5.89
N GLU A 144 6.80 1.83 -5.02
CA GLU A 144 6.16 2.23 -3.79
C GLU A 144 6.06 1.05 -2.81
N SER A 145 5.80 1.35 -1.53
CA SER A 145 5.50 0.33 -0.52
C SER A 145 4.10 0.54 0.07
N GLY A 146 3.54 -0.53 0.60
CA GLY A 146 2.28 -0.51 1.35
C GLY A 146 2.42 -0.05 2.81
N LEU A 147 3.56 0.52 3.20
CA LEU A 147 3.72 1.20 4.48
C LEU A 147 3.28 2.66 4.36
N PHE A 148 2.52 3.11 5.34
CA PHE A 148 2.06 4.50 5.47
C PHE A 148 2.36 4.95 6.89
N ILE A 149 3.52 5.57 7.11
CA ILE A 149 4.03 5.94 8.43
C ILE A 149 4.03 7.45 8.59
N GLY A 150 3.36 7.95 9.64
CA GLY A 150 3.34 9.37 9.99
C GLY A 150 2.52 10.25 9.03
N TYR A 151 1.52 9.68 8.35
CA TYR A 151 0.58 10.44 7.52
C TYR A 151 -0.48 11.11 8.38
N ASP A 152 -0.86 12.35 8.01
CA ASP A 152 -1.99 13.06 8.62
C ASP A 152 -3.31 12.46 8.12
N ILE A 153 -3.83 11.49 8.87
CA ILE A 153 -5.04 10.75 8.54
C ILE A 153 -6.00 10.68 9.73
N THR A 154 -7.28 10.57 9.44
CA THR A 154 -8.32 10.28 10.43
C THR A 154 -8.81 8.85 10.23
N VAL A 155 -8.65 8.00 11.25
CA VAL A 155 -9.19 6.63 11.22
C VAL A 155 -10.62 6.64 11.76
N LEU A 156 -11.54 6.13 10.96
CA LEU A 156 -12.94 5.92 11.32
C LEU A 156 -13.17 4.43 11.48
N MET A 157 -13.48 4.02 12.71
CA MET A 157 -13.72 2.61 13.03
C MET A 157 -15.22 2.33 13.07
N ALA A 158 -15.66 1.36 12.27
CA ALA A 158 -17.01 0.82 12.36
C ALA A 158 -17.07 -0.17 13.54
N THR A 159 -17.92 0.11 14.53
CA THR A 159 -18.30 -0.85 15.57
C THR A 159 -19.55 -1.58 15.15
N ARG A 160 -19.61 -2.89 15.47
CA ARG A 160 -20.83 -3.68 15.28
C ARG A 160 -21.83 -3.40 16.38
#